data_800a76efab52af00a33a0dbde48081a9
#
_entry.id   800a76efab52af00a33a0dbde48081a9
#
_cell.length_a   1.000
_cell.length_b   1.000
_cell.length_c   1.000
_cell.angle_alpha   90.00
_cell.angle_beta   90.00
_cell.angle_gamma   90.00
#
_symmetry.space_group_name_H-M   'P 1'
#
loop_
_entity.id
_entity.type
_entity.pdbx_description
1 polymer ?
#
loop_
_entity_poly.entity_id
_entity_poly.type
_entity_poly.pdbx_seq_one_letter_code
_entity_poly.pdbx_strand_id
1 'polypeptide(L)'
;MKTFTIKGSLWAICIGGFREVKVSDPMSLIKMVSEAAAPHYAQLVDADWVAGWEHLHMAAVNASKATETGVAISKSIQVETLLYASTQDQITTALSRLGVTLKTKRIALTVFAPSRAEAEAGYRRTAEKLGKEDDSVLVLTPEKTRRLKKVYNVSDKELEAAGGDTALTSLIVERGALLSLRR
;
A
#
# COMPACT_ATOMS: atom_id res chain seq x y z
N MET A 1 -6.11 9.85 8.15
CA MET A 1 -6.59 8.61 7.50
C MET A 1 -7.65 8.89 6.44
N LYS A 2 -7.79 8.02 5.43
CA LYS A 2 -8.82 8.08 4.39
C LYS A 2 -9.52 6.73 4.25
N THR A 3 -10.85 6.73 4.12
CA THR A 3 -11.66 5.50 4.03
C THR A 3 -12.42 5.44 2.71
N PHE A 4 -12.36 4.30 2.03
CA PHE A 4 -12.98 4.06 0.74
C PHE A 4 -13.77 2.76 0.75
N THR A 5 -14.88 2.73 0.01
CA THR A 5 -15.54 1.48 -0.37
C THR A 5 -15.09 1.13 -1.78
N ILE A 6 -14.60 -0.08 -1.99
CA ILE A 6 -14.23 -0.56 -3.32
C ILE A 6 -15.52 -0.96 -4.06
N LYS A 7 -15.88 -0.20 -5.09
CA LYS A 7 -17.14 -0.43 -5.83
C LYS A 7 -17.12 -1.80 -6.51
N GLY A 8 -18.19 -2.56 -6.31
CA GLY A 8 -18.35 -3.90 -6.87
C GLY A 8 -17.56 -4.97 -6.11
N SER A 9 -17.08 -4.67 -4.90
CA SER A 9 -16.28 -5.56 -4.08
C SER A 9 -16.88 -5.74 -2.68
N LEU A 10 -16.46 -6.79 -2.00
CA LEU A 10 -16.78 -7.04 -0.58
C LEU A 10 -15.93 -6.20 0.38
N TRP A 11 -15.04 -5.32 -0.11
CA TRP A 11 -14.07 -4.63 0.71
C TRP A 11 -14.32 -3.13 0.81
N ALA A 12 -14.24 -2.65 2.04
CA ALA A 12 -13.90 -1.26 2.36
C ALA A 12 -12.47 -1.23 2.90
N ILE A 13 -11.75 -0.14 2.64
CA ILE A 13 -10.38 0.04 3.10
C ILE A 13 -10.23 1.35 3.85
N CYS A 14 -9.35 1.34 4.86
CA CYS A 14 -8.91 2.54 5.56
C CYS A 14 -7.40 2.66 5.42
N ILE A 15 -6.91 3.80 4.92
CA ILE A 15 -5.49 4.07 4.65
C ILE A 15 -5.03 5.25 5.49
N GLY A 16 -3.85 5.14 6.11
CA GLY A 16 -3.21 6.25 6.80
C GLY A 16 -1.72 6.05 6.96
N GLY A 17 -1.05 7.13 7.31
CA GLY A 17 0.39 7.19 7.48
C GLY A 17 0.81 7.36 8.94
N PHE A 18 2.00 6.85 9.27
CA PHE A 18 2.60 6.94 10.61
C PHE A 18 4.06 7.33 10.50
N ARG A 19 4.53 8.18 11.40
CA ARG A 19 5.93 8.53 11.57
C ARG A 19 6.46 8.10 12.95
N GLU A 20 7.76 8.21 13.12
CA GLU A 20 8.43 7.85 14.38
C GLU A 20 8.19 6.39 14.81
N VAL A 21 7.91 5.52 13.84
CA VAL A 21 7.69 4.10 14.12
C VAL A 21 9.03 3.45 14.48
N LYS A 22 9.03 2.72 15.58
CA LYS A 22 10.20 1.94 16.02
C LYS A 22 10.02 0.48 15.64
N VAL A 23 10.79 0.03 14.66
CA VAL A 23 10.78 -1.35 14.20
C VAL A 23 11.97 -2.08 14.82
N SER A 24 11.76 -2.78 15.92
CA SER A 24 12.77 -3.64 16.55
C SER A 24 12.83 -5.03 15.91
N ASP A 25 11.69 -5.53 15.46
CA ASP A 25 11.54 -6.74 14.68
C ASP A 25 10.34 -6.60 13.72
N PRO A 26 10.57 -6.63 12.39
CA PRO A 26 9.50 -6.51 11.39
C PRO A 26 8.41 -7.57 11.51
N MET A 27 8.77 -8.81 11.82
CA MET A 27 7.80 -9.91 11.93
C MET A 27 6.90 -9.75 13.15
N SER A 28 7.46 -9.37 14.30
CA SER A 28 6.69 -9.07 15.50
C SER A 28 5.76 -7.88 15.30
N LEU A 29 6.19 -6.84 14.59
CA LEU A 29 5.33 -5.69 14.25
C LEU A 29 4.16 -6.10 13.36
N ILE A 30 4.43 -6.87 12.30
CA ILE A 30 3.39 -7.36 11.38
C ILE A 30 2.38 -8.24 12.13
N LYS A 31 2.85 -9.15 13.00
CA LYS A 31 2.00 -10.00 13.82
C LYS A 31 1.10 -9.18 14.74
N MET A 32 1.67 -8.24 15.48
CA MET A 32 0.94 -7.34 16.39
C MET A 32 -0.15 -6.56 15.66
N VAL A 33 0.16 -6.03 14.48
CA VAL A 33 -0.78 -5.28 13.63
C VAL A 33 -1.89 -6.19 13.10
N SER A 34 -1.55 -7.41 12.67
CA SER A 34 -2.53 -8.40 12.22
C SER A 34 -3.51 -8.80 13.32
N GLU A 35 -3.01 -9.02 14.55
CA GLU A 35 -3.82 -9.32 15.72
C GLU A 35 -4.74 -8.15 16.11
N ALA A 36 -4.23 -6.92 16.06
CA ALA A 36 -5.01 -5.72 16.36
C ALA A 36 -6.11 -5.45 15.31
N ALA A 37 -5.86 -5.80 14.06
CA ALA A 37 -6.84 -5.66 12.98
C ALA A 37 -7.95 -6.72 13.03
N ALA A 38 -7.70 -7.88 13.65
CA ALA A 38 -8.62 -9.02 13.63
C ALA A 38 -10.07 -8.64 14.04
N PRO A 39 -11.10 -9.22 13.41
CA PRO A 39 -11.06 -10.31 12.39
C PRO A 39 -10.76 -9.82 10.96
N HIS A 40 -10.40 -8.58 10.79
CA HIS A 40 -10.11 -7.94 9.51
C HIS A 40 -8.64 -8.11 9.13
N TYR A 41 -8.27 -7.61 7.95
CA TYR A 41 -6.90 -7.73 7.44
C TYR A 41 -6.19 -6.40 7.45
N ALA A 42 -4.89 -6.42 7.73
CA ALA A 42 -4.05 -5.23 7.68
C ALA A 42 -2.77 -5.49 6.88
N GLN A 43 -2.35 -4.48 6.14
CA GLN A 43 -1.08 -4.45 5.42
C GLN A 43 -0.26 -3.26 5.88
N LEU A 44 0.98 -3.54 6.27
CA LEU A 44 1.99 -2.52 6.51
C LEU A 44 2.97 -2.46 5.34
N VAL A 45 3.31 -1.26 4.92
CA VAL A 45 4.38 -1.01 3.96
C VAL A 45 5.23 0.18 4.40
N ASP A 46 6.48 0.20 3.99
CA ASP A 46 7.35 1.35 4.18
C ASP A 46 6.84 2.51 3.32
N ALA A 47 6.40 3.59 4.00
CA ALA A 47 5.78 4.74 3.36
C ALA A 47 6.72 5.49 2.40
N ASP A 48 8.03 5.31 2.53
CA ASP A 48 9.03 5.95 1.65
C ASP A 48 8.97 5.44 0.21
N TRP A 49 8.37 4.26 0.01
CA TRP A 49 8.22 3.61 -1.29
C TRP A 49 6.79 3.69 -1.86
N VAL A 50 5.91 4.45 -1.22
CA VAL A 50 4.51 4.62 -1.63
C VAL A 50 4.30 5.98 -2.28
N ALA A 51 3.72 6.02 -3.47
CA ALA A 51 3.45 7.24 -4.23
C ALA A 51 2.07 7.85 -3.89
N GLY A 52 1.79 8.03 -2.61
CA GLY A 52 0.52 8.59 -2.16
C GLY A 52 -0.52 7.55 -1.74
N TRP A 53 -1.60 8.02 -1.13
CA TRP A 53 -2.72 7.16 -0.74
C TRP A 53 -3.43 6.57 -1.97
N GLU A 54 -3.48 7.30 -3.09
CA GLU A 54 -4.05 6.86 -4.37
C GLU A 54 -3.37 5.58 -4.86
N HIS A 55 -2.06 5.51 -4.70
CA HIS A 55 -1.27 4.34 -5.06
C HIS A 55 -1.76 3.08 -4.32
N LEU A 56 -1.93 3.15 -3.00
CA LEU A 56 -2.41 2.03 -2.19
C LEU A 56 -3.89 1.72 -2.45
N HIS A 57 -4.71 2.75 -2.65
CA HIS A 57 -6.12 2.58 -2.99
C HIS A 57 -6.28 1.81 -4.30
N MET A 58 -5.61 2.24 -5.37
CA MET A 58 -5.72 1.58 -6.68
C MET A 58 -5.10 0.18 -6.66
N ALA A 59 -4.03 -0.04 -5.90
CA ALA A 59 -3.50 -1.38 -5.68
C ALA A 59 -4.52 -2.30 -5.01
N ALA A 60 -5.25 -1.82 -4.00
CA ALA A 60 -6.31 -2.58 -3.34
C ALA A 60 -7.51 -2.84 -4.27
N VAL A 61 -7.88 -1.87 -5.12
CA VAL A 61 -8.92 -2.06 -6.15
C VAL A 61 -8.54 -3.17 -7.12
N ASN A 62 -7.31 -3.15 -7.64
CA ASN A 62 -6.81 -4.16 -8.57
C ASN A 62 -6.71 -5.55 -7.90
N ALA A 63 -6.25 -5.61 -6.65
CA ALA A 63 -6.18 -6.84 -5.87
C ALA A 63 -7.56 -7.45 -5.63
N SER A 64 -8.54 -6.63 -5.28
CA SER A 64 -9.93 -7.07 -5.10
C SER A 64 -10.49 -7.66 -6.40
N LYS A 65 -10.32 -6.96 -7.51
CA LYS A 65 -10.75 -7.43 -8.82
C LYS A 65 -10.07 -8.74 -9.22
N ALA A 66 -8.76 -8.87 -9.00
CA ALA A 66 -8.02 -10.09 -9.30
C ALA A 66 -8.53 -11.28 -8.46
N THR A 67 -8.86 -11.05 -7.19
CA THR A 67 -9.43 -12.06 -6.30
C THR A 67 -10.81 -12.50 -6.80
N GLU A 68 -11.68 -11.56 -7.18
CA GLU A 68 -13.04 -11.83 -7.66
C GLU A 68 -13.05 -12.57 -9.00
N THR A 69 -12.09 -12.29 -9.88
CA THR A 69 -11.96 -12.94 -11.20
C THR A 69 -11.13 -14.21 -11.18
N GLY A 70 -10.58 -14.60 -10.01
CA GLY A 70 -9.82 -15.84 -9.85
C GLY A 70 -8.39 -15.81 -10.43
N VAL A 71 -7.87 -14.61 -10.76
CA VAL A 71 -6.50 -14.43 -11.31
C VAL A 71 -5.50 -13.94 -10.26
N ALA A 72 -5.91 -13.84 -9.00
CA ALA A 72 -5.01 -13.46 -7.91
C ALA A 72 -3.93 -14.52 -7.68
N ILE A 73 -2.69 -14.07 -7.46
CA ILE A 73 -1.55 -14.93 -7.08
C ILE A 73 -1.67 -15.34 -5.61
N SER A 74 -2.08 -14.40 -4.76
CA SER A 74 -2.25 -14.64 -3.33
C SER A 74 -3.72 -14.83 -2.96
N LYS A 75 -3.98 -15.78 -2.05
CA LYS A 75 -5.32 -15.93 -1.41
C LYS A 75 -5.63 -14.82 -0.41
N SER A 76 -4.65 -14.00 -0.09
CA SER A 76 -4.71 -12.95 0.92
C SER A 76 -4.81 -11.59 0.25
N ILE A 77 -5.91 -10.85 0.47
CA ILE A 77 -6.15 -9.53 -0.14
C ILE A 77 -5.04 -8.53 0.17
N GLN A 78 -4.48 -8.55 1.39
CA GLN A 78 -3.40 -7.65 1.76
C GLN A 78 -2.10 -8.00 1.01
N VAL A 79 -1.78 -9.28 0.81
CA VAL A 79 -0.60 -9.69 0.05
C VAL A 79 -0.79 -9.42 -1.43
N GLU A 80 -1.97 -9.66 -1.97
CA GLU A 80 -2.29 -9.34 -3.36
C GLU A 80 -2.18 -7.83 -3.60
N THR A 81 -2.65 -7.00 -2.67
CA THR A 81 -2.47 -5.53 -2.71
C THR A 81 -0.99 -5.14 -2.72
N LEU A 82 -0.15 -5.83 -1.95
CA LEU A 82 1.31 -5.59 -1.95
C LEU A 82 1.93 -5.88 -3.32
N LEU A 83 1.50 -6.94 -4.01
CA LEU A 83 1.95 -7.26 -5.36
C LEU A 83 1.62 -6.13 -6.34
N TYR A 84 0.37 -5.67 -6.36
CA TYR A 84 -0.05 -4.55 -7.21
C TYR A 84 0.66 -3.25 -6.87
N ALA A 85 0.78 -2.91 -5.59
CA ALA A 85 1.49 -1.71 -5.15
C ALA A 85 2.98 -1.74 -5.51
N SER A 86 3.63 -2.89 -5.37
CA SER A 86 5.05 -3.04 -5.73
C SER A 86 5.30 -3.18 -7.23
N THR A 87 4.24 -3.36 -8.04
CA THR A 87 4.32 -3.72 -9.46
C THR A 87 5.10 -5.02 -9.71
N GLN A 88 5.01 -5.98 -8.78
CA GLN A 88 5.71 -7.26 -8.80
C GLN A 88 4.73 -8.43 -8.74
N ASP A 89 5.05 -9.52 -9.44
CA ASP A 89 4.29 -10.77 -9.42
C ASP A 89 4.84 -11.80 -8.43
N GLN A 90 6.02 -11.54 -7.84
CA GLN A 90 6.65 -12.37 -6.82
C GLN A 90 6.58 -11.72 -5.45
N ILE A 91 6.03 -12.45 -4.46
CA ILE A 91 5.84 -11.96 -3.08
C ILE A 91 7.17 -11.53 -2.44
N THR A 92 8.23 -12.31 -2.62
CA THR A 92 9.56 -11.99 -2.06
C THR A 92 10.11 -10.69 -2.63
N THR A 93 9.93 -10.44 -3.93
CA THR A 93 10.35 -9.20 -4.59
C THR A 93 9.49 -8.01 -4.14
N ALA A 94 8.18 -8.22 -4.00
CA ALA A 94 7.27 -7.20 -3.48
C ALA A 94 7.63 -6.79 -2.04
N LEU A 95 7.90 -7.78 -1.17
CA LEU A 95 8.35 -7.52 0.21
C LEU A 95 9.70 -6.81 0.26
N SER A 96 10.65 -7.17 -0.60
CA SER A 96 11.95 -6.46 -0.65
C SER A 96 11.81 -5.01 -1.10
N ARG A 97 10.78 -4.69 -1.89
CA ARG A 97 10.52 -3.32 -2.40
C ARG A 97 9.75 -2.45 -1.41
N LEU A 98 8.66 -2.97 -0.85
CA LEU A 98 7.72 -2.20 -0.01
C LEU A 98 7.64 -2.68 1.43
N GLY A 99 8.25 -3.81 1.76
CA GLY A 99 8.15 -4.40 3.09
C GLY A 99 8.80 -3.54 4.17
N VAL A 100 8.27 -3.65 5.38
CA VAL A 100 8.83 -3.01 6.56
C VAL A 100 10.14 -3.69 6.95
N THR A 101 11.16 -2.90 7.27
CA THR A 101 12.50 -3.35 7.68
C THR A 101 12.92 -2.68 8.99
N LEU A 102 14.04 -3.09 9.58
CA LEU A 102 14.62 -2.44 10.76
C LEU A 102 14.96 -0.96 10.54
N LYS A 103 15.08 -0.53 9.27
CA LYS A 103 15.39 0.87 8.92
C LYS A 103 14.15 1.72 8.68
N THR A 104 12.97 1.11 8.61
CA THR A 104 11.71 1.80 8.34
C THR A 104 11.34 2.68 9.54
N LYS A 105 11.08 3.95 9.28
CA LYS A 105 10.65 4.95 10.27
C LYS A 105 9.27 5.52 9.99
N ARG A 106 8.79 5.34 8.75
CA ARG A 106 7.51 5.82 8.25
C ARG A 106 6.75 4.66 7.63
N ILE A 107 5.54 4.45 8.07
CA ILE A 107 4.71 3.32 7.64
C ILE A 107 3.42 3.84 7.02
N ALA A 108 2.98 3.18 5.96
CA ALA A 108 1.61 3.25 5.49
C ALA A 108 0.87 2.00 5.95
N LEU A 109 -0.28 2.20 6.59
CA LEU A 109 -1.20 1.15 7.01
C LEU A 109 -2.40 1.15 6.09
N THR A 110 -2.79 -0.02 5.61
CA THR A 110 -4.07 -0.26 4.94
C THR A 110 -4.82 -1.35 5.69
N VAL A 111 -6.05 -1.07 6.13
CA VAL A 111 -6.94 -2.05 6.77
C VAL A 111 -8.09 -2.35 5.82
N PHE A 112 -8.42 -3.63 5.69
CA PHE A 112 -9.49 -4.18 4.83
C PHE A 112 -10.57 -4.78 5.70
N ALA A 113 -11.83 -4.41 5.47
CA ALA A 113 -12.99 -4.94 6.17
C ALA A 113 -14.22 -4.94 5.26
N PRO A 114 -15.31 -5.64 5.62
CA PRO A 114 -16.54 -5.68 4.81
C PRO A 114 -17.27 -4.33 4.72
N SER A 115 -17.08 -3.44 5.70
CA SER A 115 -17.73 -2.13 5.73
C SER A 115 -16.76 -1.01 6.11
N ARG A 116 -17.13 0.23 5.78
CA ARG A 116 -16.36 1.42 6.18
C ARG A 116 -16.20 1.52 7.70
N ALA A 117 -17.27 1.28 8.44
CA ALA A 117 -17.23 1.37 9.90
C ALA A 117 -16.27 0.35 10.50
N GLU A 118 -16.28 -0.88 9.98
CA GLU A 118 -15.36 -1.93 10.43
C GLU A 118 -13.92 -1.66 10.03
N ALA A 119 -13.67 -1.13 8.81
CA ALA A 119 -12.34 -0.72 8.37
C ALA A 119 -11.77 0.38 9.25
N GLU A 120 -12.57 1.38 9.60
CA GLU A 120 -12.17 2.47 10.49
C GLU A 120 -11.94 1.97 11.93
N ALA A 121 -12.80 1.08 12.44
CA ALA A 121 -12.62 0.50 13.77
C ALA A 121 -11.33 -0.36 13.85
N GLY A 122 -11.09 -1.20 12.83
CA GLY A 122 -9.86 -1.98 12.71
C GLY A 122 -8.63 -1.08 12.60
N TYR A 123 -8.72 -0.02 11.80
CA TYR A 123 -7.65 0.96 11.67
C TYR A 123 -7.31 1.62 13.01
N ARG A 124 -8.29 2.10 13.78
CA ARG A 124 -8.06 2.74 15.07
C ARG A 124 -7.35 1.81 16.06
N ARG A 125 -7.82 0.55 16.20
CA ARG A 125 -7.15 -0.44 17.06
C ARG A 125 -5.70 -0.67 16.66
N THR A 126 -5.43 -0.71 15.36
CA THR A 126 -4.09 -0.91 14.82
C THR A 126 -3.21 0.33 15.01
N ALA A 127 -3.79 1.52 14.79
CA ALA A 127 -3.10 2.80 14.93
C ALA A 127 -2.52 3.01 16.34
N GLU A 128 -3.23 2.56 17.38
CA GLU A 128 -2.77 2.62 18.78
C GLU A 128 -1.46 1.84 19.04
N LYS A 129 -1.12 0.90 18.15
CA LYS A 129 0.10 0.06 18.25
C LYS A 129 1.26 0.61 17.42
N LEU A 130 1.01 1.61 16.58
CA LEU A 130 2.00 2.22 15.70
C LEU A 130 2.56 3.53 16.31
N GLY A 131 3.38 4.23 15.57
CA GLY A 131 3.90 5.51 15.98
C GLY A 131 2.87 6.64 15.88
N LYS A 132 3.35 7.86 15.70
CA LYS A 132 2.48 9.03 15.56
C LYS A 132 1.79 9.03 14.20
N GLU A 133 0.47 9.11 14.20
CA GLU A 133 -0.32 9.23 12.95
C GLU A 133 0.01 10.55 12.25
N ASP A 134 0.40 10.45 10.98
CA ASP A 134 0.79 11.58 10.15
C ASP A 134 0.70 11.21 8.66
N ASP A 135 -0.39 11.61 8.03
CA ASP A 135 -0.63 11.34 6.60
C ASP A 135 0.34 12.09 5.68
N SER A 136 1.11 13.07 6.17
CA SER A 136 2.13 13.76 5.39
C SER A 136 3.22 12.81 4.88
N VAL A 137 3.44 11.65 5.54
CA VAL A 137 4.39 10.63 5.08
C VAL A 137 3.98 9.99 3.75
N LEU A 138 2.70 10.12 3.36
CA LEU A 138 2.20 9.64 2.07
C LEU A 138 2.35 10.68 0.96
N VAL A 139 2.62 11.95 1.29
CA VAL A 139 2.77 13.01 0.29
C VAL A 139 4.06 12.83 -0.50
N LEU A 140 4.00 13.08 -1.81
CA LEU A 140 5.17 13.13 -2.67
C LEU A 140 5.99 14.39 -2.37
N THR A 141 7.25 14.18 -2.00
CA THR A 141 8.25 15.23 -1.91
C THR A 141 9.25 15.10 -3.07
N PRO A 142 10.00 16.15 -3.45
CA PRO A 142 10.99 16.03 -4.52
C PRO A 142 12.01 14.90 -4.30
N GLU A 143 12.39 14.66 -3.05
CA GLU A 143 13.30 13.56 -2.70
C GLU A 143 12.63 12.20 -2.90
N LYS A 144 11.38 12.06 -2.42
CA LYS A 144 10.59 10.83 -2.58
C LYS A 144 10.31 10.54 -4.06
N THR A 145 9.95 11.57 -4.84
CA THR A 145 9.77 11.48 -6.30
C THR A 145 11.02 10.91 -6.99
N ARG A 146 12.20 11.44 -6.68
CA ARG A 146 13.47 10.94 -7.26
C ARG A 146 13.73 9.46 -6.91
N ARG A 147 13.43 9.03 -5.68
CA ARG A 147 13.59 7.63 -5.26
C ARG A 147 12.58 6.72 -5.96
N LEU A 148 11.32 7.11 -6.01
CA LEU A 148 10.25 6.31 -6.63
C LEU A 148 10.47 6.14 -8.14
N LYS A 149 10.92 7.18 -8.84
CA LYS A 149 11.31 7.08 -10.27
C LYS A 149 12.29 5.94 -10.51
N LYS A 150 13.33 5.82 -9.67
CA LYS A 150 14.34 4.76 -9.80
C LYS A 150 13.74 3.38 -9.52
N VAL A 151 12.98 3.25 -8.43
CA VAL A 151 12.42 1.96 -7.99
C VAL A 151 11.37 1.44 -8.97
N TYR A 152 10.54 2.33 -9.50
CA TYR A 152 9.49 1.97 -10.46
C TYR A 152 9.93 2.12 -11.92
N ASN A 153 11.20 2.44 -12.16
CA ASN A 153 11.80 2.59 -13.49
C ASN A 153 11.02 3.58 -14.38
N VAL A 154 10.67 4.76 -13.82
CA VAL A 154 10.03 5.86 -14.55
C VAL A 154 11.08 6.82 -15.05
N SER A 155 11.18 6.99 -16.36
CA SER A 155 12.13 7.91 -16.99
C SER A 155 11.64 9.37 -16.91
N ASP A 156 12.57 10.33 -17.05
CA ASP A 156 12.20 11.75 -17.10
C ASP A 156 11.33 12.07 -18.32
N LYS A 157 11.63 11.48 -19.48
CA LYS A 157 10.84 11.65 -20.71
C LYS A 157 9.39 11.16 -20.53
N GLU A 158 9.23 10.01 -19.89
CA GLU A 158 7.92 9.42 -19.60
C GLU A 158 7.12 10.30 -18.64
N LEU A 159 7.79 10.81 -17.59
CA LEU A 159 7.18 11.70 -16.62
C LEU A 159 6.76 13.04 -17.25
N GLU A 160 7.62 13.63 -18.08
CA GLU A 160 7.34 14.86 -18.83
C GLU A 160 6.15 14.67 -19.78
N ALA A 161 6.14 13.60 -20.55
CA ALA A 161 5.04 13.26 -21.47
C ALA A 161 3.70 13.04 -20.75
N ALA A 162 3.72 12.55 -19.50
CA ALA A 162 2.54 12.30 -18.70
C ALA A 162 2.03 13.54 -17.92
N GLY A 163 2.73 14.69 -17.97
CA GLY A 163 2.33 15.92 -17.29
C GLY A 163 3.22 16.33 -16.12
N GLY A 164 4.45 15.83 -16.05
CA GLY A 164 5.45 16.19 -15.05
C GLY A 164 5.31 15.42 -13.73
N ASP A 165 5.90 15.94 -12.67
CA ASP A 165 6.04 15.26 -11.37
C ASP A 165 4.71 14.83 -10.76
N THR A 166 3.62 15.53 -11.06
CA THR A 166 2.26 15.21 -10.59
C THR A 166 1.72 13.89 -11.18
N ALA A 167 2.24 13.46 -12.33
CA ALA A 167 1.83 12.21 -12.99
C ALA A 167 2.51 10.95 -12.44
N LEU A 168 3.52 11.07 -11.57
CA LEU A 168 4.27 9.91 -11.07
C LEU A 168 3.37 8.85 -10.43
N THR A 169 2.41 9.27 -9.59
CA THR A 169 1.46 8.34 -8.96
C THR A 169 0.66 7.57 -10.01
N SER A 170 0.15 8.26 -11.03
CA SER A 170 -0.63 7.66 -12.12
C SER A 170 0.17 6.64 -12.90
N LEU A 171 1.42 6.96 -13.25
CA LEU A 171 2.33 6.03 -13.95
C LEU A 171 2.63 4.77 -13.14
N ILE A 172 2.82 4.91 -11.82
CA ILE A 172 3.06 3.77 -10.94
C ILE A 172 1.78 2.91 -10.82
N VAL A 173 0.62 3.54 -10.68
CA VAL A 173 -0.68 2.86 -10.62
C VAL A 173 -0.95 2.09 -11.92
N GLU A 174 -0.68 2.70 -13.07
CA GLU A 174 -0.82 2.06 -14.39
C GLU A 174 0.06 0.79 -14.49
N ARG A 175 1.32 0.89 -14.09
CA ARG A 175 2.24 -0.28 -14.05
C ARG A 175 1.73 -1.41 -13.15
N GLY A 176 1.14 -1.03 -12.01
CA GLY A 176 0.46 -2.00 -11.15
C GLY A 176 -0.70 -2.66 -11.86
N ALA A 177 -1.59 -1.88 -12.47
CA ALA A 177 -2.75 -2.41 -13.18
C ALA A 177 -2.37 -3.37 -14.33
N LEU A 178 -1.26 -3.10 -15.03
CA LEU A 178 -0.75 -3.95 -16.11
C LEU A 178 -0.26 -5.34 -15.64
N LEU A 179 -0.08 -5.56 -14.33
CA LEU A 179 0.25 -6.90 -13.82
C LEU A 179 -0.82 -7.93 -14.16
N SER A 180 -2.09 -7.53 -14.20
CA SER A 180 -3.19 -8.44 -14.56
C SER A 180 -3.09 -8.99 -15.98
N LEU A 181 -2.36 -8.32 -16.87
CA LEU A 181 -2.13 -8.75 -18.25
C LEU A 181 -0.95 -9.72 -18.42
N ARG A 182 -0.17 -9.93 -17.36
CA ARG A 182 1.01 -10.80 -17.34
C ARG A 182 0.77 -12.12 -16.60
N ARG A 183 -0.46 -12.32 -16.15
CA ARG A 183 -0.89 -13.47 -15.31
C ARG A 183 -1.76 -14.44 -16.08
#